data_eb0bff7fe023d49d298fd915bea8f13a
#
_entry.id   eb0bff7fe023d49d298fd915bea8f13a
#
_cell.length_a   1.000
_cell.length_b   1.000
_cell.length_c   1.000
_cell.angle_alpha   90.00
_cell.angle_beta   90.00
_cell.angle_gamma   90.00
#
_symmetry.space_group_name_H-M   'P 1'
#
loop_
_entity.id
_entity.type
_entity.pdbx_description
1 polymer ?
#
loop_
_entity_poly.entity_id
_entity_poly.type
_entity_poly.pdbx_seq_one_letter_code
_entity_poly.pdbx_strand_id
1 'polypeptide(L)'
;MSEVMAIANQKGGVGKTTTTINLSAALAEKGKRVLVVDMDPQGNTSSGLGIDKEDLKNLSNPTDENDSAKGNTIYQLMIGECTFDECVQRDVYDNLDLLPANIDLSAIEIESMEMDNKNYILADIVDAVRDDYDFVLIDCPPSLNALTVNSMTTADSVLVPIQCEYYALEGLDQLMHTIALVRDRLNEKLYINGVVFTMYDGRTNLSMSVIDAVRNSMNQKIYDTIIPRGVRLAEAPSHGMPITKYDRRSIGARAYLALADEIIEGSAS
;
A
#
# COMPACT_ATOMS: atom_id res chain seq x y z
N MET A 1 10.53 -6.68 -15.64
CA MET A 1 9.06 -6.59 -15.62
C MET A 1 8.68 -5.85 -14.37
N SER A 2 7.71 -4.96 -14.45
CA SER A 2 7.13 -4.27 -13.29
C SER A 2 6.38 -5.27 -12.41
N GLU A 3 6.47 -5.13 -11.09
CA GLU A 3 5.64 -5.89 -10.15
C GLU A 3 4.63 -4.96 -9.48
N VAL A 4 3.34 -5.27 -9.64
CA VAL A 4 2.24 -4.55 -8.98
C VAL A 4 1.83 -5.32 -7.73
N MET A 5 2.00 -4.71 -6.56
CA MET A 5 1.81 -5.36 -5.26
C MET A 5 0.77 -4.61 -4.42
N ALA A 6 -0.33 -5.27 -4.07
CA ALA A 6 -1.30 -4.75 -3.11
C ALA A 6 -0.84 -5.04 -1.67
N ILE A 7 -0.83 -4.02 -0.82
CA ILE A 7 -0.54 -4.15 0.61
C ILE A 7 -1.88 -4.25 1.35
N ALA A 8 -2.29 -5.47 1.69
CA ALA A 8 -3.66 -5.71 2.14
C ALA A 8 -3.75 -6.51 3.44
N ASN A 9 -4.69 -6.11 4.30
CA ASN A 9 -5.18 -6.87 5.44
C ASN A 9 -6.51 -6.24 5.89
N GLN A 10 -7.49 -7.07 6.23
CA GLN A 10 -8.82 -6.61 6.69
C GLN A 10 -8.77 -5.93 8.06
N LYS A 11 -7.82 -6.34 8.91
CA LYS A 11 -7.66 -5.74 10.23
C LYS A 11 -7.06 -4.34 10.12
N GLY A 12 -7.71 -3.36 10.73
CA GLY A 12 -7.16 -2.01 10.89
C GLY A 12 -5.94 -2.02 11.82
N GLY A 13 -5.01 -1.09 11.58
CA GLY A 13 -3.87 -0.88 12.47
C GLY A 13 -2.75 -1.93 12.42
N VAL A 14 -2.75 -2.84 11.44
CA VAL A 14 -1.68 -3.86 11.30
C VAL A 14 -0.41 -3.35 10.60
N GLY A 15 -0.38 -2.08 10.22
CA GLY A 15 0.79 -1.46 9.58
C GLY A 15 0.81 -1.52 8.05
N LYS A 16 -0.34 -1.63 7.36
CA LYS A 16 -0.42 -1.55 5.89
C LYS A 16 0.23 -0.28 5.37
N THR A 17 -0.34 0.87 5.72
CA THR A 17 0.16 2.20 5.35
C THR A 17 1.62 2.42 5.74
N THR A 18 2.00 2.03 6.98
CA THR A 18 3.39 2.11 7.43
C THR A 18 4.30 1.25 6.54
N THR A 19 3.84 0.06 6.14
CA THR A 19 4.61 -0.82 5.25
C THR A 19 4.69 -0.22 3.84
N THR A 20 3.59 0.28 3.29
CA THR A 20 3.57 0.92 1.97
C THR A 20 4.57 2.08 1.89
N ILE A 21 4.50 3.03 2.84
CA ILE A 21 5.40 4.20 2.90
C ILE A 21 6.86 3.77 3.00
N ASN A 22 7.18 2.87 3.93
CA ASN A 22 8.57 2.58 4.24
C ASN A 22 9.21 1.57 3.30
N LEU A 23 8.42 0.62 2.77
CA LEU A 23 8.90 -0.32 1.76
C LEU A 23 9.13 0.40 0.43
N SER A 24 8.21 1.27 -0.01
CA SER A 24 8.39 2.05 -1.24
C SER A 24 9.64 2.91 -1.20
N ALA A 25 9.86 3.63 -0.09
CA ALA A 25 11.07 4.41 0.10
C ALA A 25 12.35 3.54 0.16
N ALA A 26 12.28 2.35 0.78
CA ALA A 26 13.41 1.43 0.83
C ALA A 26 13.76 0.85 -0.56
N LEU A 27 12.75 0.51 -1.37
CA LEU A 27 12.94 0.07 -2.76
C LEU A 27 13.54 1.20 -3.62
N ALA A 28 13.03 2.42 -3.48
CA ALA A 28 13.54 3.60 -4.18
C ALA A 28 15.00 3.91 -3.80
N GLU A 29 15.39 3.80 -2.52
CA GLU A 29 16.79 3.93 -2.07
C GLU A 29 17.71 2.86 -2.68
N LYS A 30 17.17 1.72 -3.10
CA LYS A 30 17.90 0.65 -3.81
C LYS A 30 17.91 0.86 -5.33
N GLY A 31 17.50 2.04 -5.79
CA GLY A 31 17.55 2.43 -7.21
C GLY A 31 16.40 1.88 -8.05
N LYS A 32 15.30 1.41 -7.41
CA LYS A 32 14.11 1.00 -8.12
C LYS A 32 13.20 2.19 -8.37
N ARG A 33 12.57 2.26 -9.55
CA ARG A 33 11.52 3.24 -9.84
C ARG A 33 10.22 2.72 -9.24
N VAL A 34 9.62 3.47 -8.33
CA VAL A 34 8.47 3.02 -7.54
C VAL A 34 7.30 4.00 -7.71
N LEU A 35 6.12 3.47 -8.02
CA LEU A 35 4.86 4.19 -7.91
C LEU A 35 4.13 3.70 -6.65
N VAL A 36 3.66 4.63 -5.83
CA VAL A 36 2.72 4.35 -4.75
C VAL A 36 1.34 4.80 -5.17
N VAL A 37 0.35 3.95 -4.97
CA VAL A 37 -1.07 4.27 -5.18
C VAL A 37 -1.77 4.20 -3.82
N ASP A 38 -2.23 5.34 -3.33
CA ASP A 38 -3.00 5.40 -2.09
C ASP A 38 -4.49 5.11 -2.40
N MET A 39 -4.98 3.93 -2.00
CA MET A 39 -6.37 3.51 -2.19
C MET A 39 -7.19 3.59 -0.89
N ASP A 40 -6.64 4.21 0.17
CA ASP A 40 -7.40 4.48 1.39
C ASP A 40 -7.95 5.92 1.36
N PRO A 41 -9.29 6.12 1.44
CA PRO A 41 -9.89 7.46 1.50
C PRO A 41 -9.39 8.33 2.67
N GLN A 42 -8.74 7.72 3.65
CA GLN A 42 -8.12 8.48 4.74
C GLN A 42 -6.85 9.24 4.30
N GLY A 43 -6.25 8.92 3.15
CA GLY A 43 -5.07 9.60 2.59
C GLY A 43 -3.85 9.56 3.53
N ASN A 44 -3.71 8.47 4.31
CA ASN A 44 -2.62 8.38 5.29
C ASN A 44 -1.27 8.07 4.64
N THR A 45 -1.26 7.33 3.53
CA THR A 45 -0.04 7.12 2.73
C THR A 45 0.38 8.42 2.07
N SER A 46 -0.56 9.17 1.51
CA SER A 46 -0.32 10.48 0.91
C SER A 46 0.33 11.45 1.90
N SER A 47 -0.28 11.62 3.08
CA SER A 47 0.29 12.52 4.10
C SER A 47 1.61 12.01 4.69
N GLY A 48 1.77 10.69 4.83
CA GLY A 48 2.99 10.08 5.32
C GLY A 48 4.18 10.18 4.34
N LEU A 49 3.91 10.46 3.06
CA LEU A 49 4.91 10.77 2.03
C LEU A 49 5.05 12.27 1.77
N GLY A 50 4.48 13.12 2.62
CA GLY A 50 4.73 14.55 2.64
C GLY A 50 3.70 15.41 1.91
N ILE A 51 2.60 14.84 1.43
CA ILE A 51 1.50 15.64 0.87
C ILE A 51 0.66 16.20 2.02
N ASP A 52 0.47 17.52 2.05
CA ASP A 52 -0.34 18.15 3.07
C ASP A 52 -1.82 17.78 2.89
N LYS A 53 -2.46 17.32 3.98
CA LYS A 53 -3.90 17.00 3.95
C LYS A 53 -4.78 18.22 3.67
N GLU A 54 -4.33 19.42 4.01
CA GLU A 54 -5.05 20.65 3.69
C GLU A 54 -4.99 20.95 2.18
N ASP A 55 -3.85 20.68 1.54
CA ASP A 55 -3.74 20.75 0.09
C ASP A 55 -4.67 19.71 -0.57
N LEU A 56 -4.73 18.49 -0.06
CA LEU A 56 -5.64 17.44 -0.57
C LEU A 56 -7.13 17.78 -0.39
N LYS A 57 -7.53 18.48 0.67
CA LYS A 57 -8.93 18.93 0.86
C LYS A 57 -9.32 20.08 -0.06
N ASN A 58 -8.39 20.95 -0.39
CA ASN A 58 -8.62 22.05 -1.33
C ASN A 58 -8.83 21.58 -2.77
N LEU A 59 -8.57 20.31 -3.07
CA LEU A 59 -8.73 19.69 -4.37
C LEU A 59 -10.21 19.42 -4.73
N SER A 60 -11.03 19.09 -3.72
CA SER A 60 -12.45 18.80 -3.88
C SER A 60 -13.33 20.06 -3.92
N ASN A 61 -12.81 21.22 -3.50
CA ASN A 61 -13.50 22.52 -3.53
C ASN A 61 -12.48 23.63 -3.85
N PRO A 62 -12.11 23.84 -5.12
CA PRO A 62 -11.27 24.95 -5.50
C PRO A 62 -12.01 26.27 -5.15
N THR A 63 -11.52 26.96 -4.12
CA THR A 63 -12.09 28.26 -3.68
C THR A 63 -11.66 29.43 -4.59
N ASP A 64 -10.72 29.19 -5.51
CA ASP A 64 -10.23 30.16 -6.47
C ASP A 64 -10.16 29.58 -7.88
N GLU A 65 -10.83 30.25 -8.84
CA GLU A 65 -10.81 29.90 -10.28
C GLU A 65 -9.39 29.87 -10.90
N ASN A 66 -8.37 30.35 -10.20
CA ASN A 66 -6.95 30.33 -10.59
C ASN A 66 -6.14 29.15 -10.01
N ASP A 67 -6.73 28.31 -9.18
CA ASP A 67 -6.04 27.19 -8.52
C ASP A 67 -6.27 25.83 -9.24
N SER A 68 -6.66 25.88 -10.50
CA SER A 68 -6.96 24.72 -11.36
C SER A 68 -5.78 23.77 -11.64
N ALA A 69 -4.61 24.05 -11.04
CA ALA A 69 -3.38 23.23 -11.24
C ALA A 69 -2.93 22.48 -9.98
N LYS A 70 -3.62 22.60 -8.86
CA LYS A 70 -3.25 21.91 -7.63
C LYS A 70 -4.27 20.84 -7.31
N GLY A 71 -3.88 19.63 -7.60
CA GLY A 71 -4.22 18.51 -6.84
C GLY A 71 -5.36 17.64 -7.22
N ASN A 72 -5.33 17.05 -8.38
CA ASN A 72 -6.11 15.86 -8.65
C ASN A 72 -5.64 14.70 -7.76
N THR A 73 -6.57 13.85 -7.36
CA THR A 73 -6.31 12.63 -6.60
C THR A 73 -6.67 11.41 -7.44
N ILE A 74 -6.37 10.24 -6.94
CA ILE A 74 -6.77 8.98 -7.57
C ILE A 74 -8.30 8.92 -7.81
N TYR A 75 -9.11 9.64 -7.03
CA TYR A 75 -10.55 9.72 -7.24
C TYR A 75 -10.89 10.33 -8.61
N GLN A 76 -10.39 11.55 -8.91
CA GLN A 76 -10.64 12.21 -10.20
C GLN A 76 -10.10 11.39 -11.38
N LEU A 77 -8.97 10.72 -11.18
CA LEU A 77 -8.39 9.83 -12.18
C LEU A 77 -9.29 8.62 -12.45
N MET A 78 -9.85 8.00 -11.40
CA MET A 78 -10.75 6.84 -11.52
C MET A 78 -12.09 7.16 -12.19
N ILE A 79 -12.62 8.38 -12.02
CA ILE A 79 -13.85 8.81 -12.69
C ILE A 79 -13.60 9.47 -14.06
N GLY A 80 -12.33 9.57 -14.49
CA GLY A 80 -11.96 10.09 -15.81
C GLY A 80 -12.00 11.63 -15.92
N GLU A 81 -11.96 12.34 -14.80
CA GLU A 81 -11.96 13.83 -14.77
C GLU A 81 -10.56 14.41 -14.96
N CYS A 82 -9.50 13.61 -14.81
CA CYS A 82 -8.12 14.03 -15.06
C CYS A 82 -7.29 12.90 -15.68
N THR A 83 -6.12 13.26 -16.21
CA THR A 83 -5.13 12.33 -16.71
C THR A 83 -4.17 11.88 -15.60
N PHE A 84 -3.40 10.80 -15.85
CA PHE A 84 -2.37 10.33 -14.93
C PHE A 84 -1.35 11.43 -14.61
N ASP A 85 -0.87 12.15 -15.63
CA ASP A 85 0.14 13.20 -15.46
C ASP A 85 -0.38 14.41 -14.67
N GLU A 86 -1.69 14.67 -14.68
CA GLU A 86 -2.30 15.72 -13.88
C GLU A 86 -2.56 15.28 -12.43
N CYS A 87 -2.53 13.96 -12.15
CA CYS A 87 -2.78 13.39 -10.84
C CYS A 87 -1.48 13.04 -10.09
N VAL A 88 -0.49 12.45 -10.80
CA VAL A 88 0.71 11.92 -10.19
C VAL A 88 1.58 13.00 -9.56
N GLN A 89 1.98 12.78 -8.32
CA GLN A 89 3.00 13.57 -7.63
C GLN A 89 4.36 12.93 -7.90
N ARG A 90 5.13 13.56 -8.79
CA ARG A 90 6.44 13.05 -9.21
C ARG A 90 7.50 13.33 -8.16
N ASP A 91 8.43 12.40 -8.00
CA ASP A 91 9.62 12.54 -7.16
C ASP A 91 9.31 13.04 -5.73
N VAL A 92 8.23 12.51 -5.09
CA VAL A 92 7.98 12.79 -3.67
C VAL A 92 9.19 12.41 -2.81
N TYR A 93 9.95 11.42 -3.29
CA TYR A 93 11.35 11.11 -2.94
C TYR A 93 12.06 10.63 -4.22
N ASP A 94 13.41 10.60 -4.20
CA ASP A 94 14.22 10.11 -5.32
C ASP A 94 13.70 8.75 -5.80
N ASN A 95 13.30 8.62 -7.07
CA ASN A 95 12.71 7.44 -7.70
C ASN A 95 11.35 6.98 -7.13
N LEU A 96 10.61 7.83 -6.45
CA LEU A 96 9.32 7.51 -5.84
C LEU A 96 8.26 8.51 -6.26
N ASP A 97 7.27 8.04 -7.01
CA ASP A 97 6.08 8.79 -7.41
C ASP A 97 4.86 8.34 -6.59
N LEU A 98 3.85 9.19 -6.49
CA LEU A 98 2.64 8.94 -5.71
C LEU A 98 1.39 9.36 -6.48
N LEU A 99 0.37 8.48 -6.51
CA LEU A 99 -1.02 8.84 -6.78
C LEU A 99 -1.72 9.06 -5.43
N PRO A 100 -2.01 10.31 -5.05
CA PRO A 100 -2.54 10.63 -3.73
C PRO A 100 -4.04 10.35 -3.62
N ALA A 101 -4.53 10.09 -2.40
CA ALA A 101 -5.94 9.95 -2.07
C ALA A 101 -6.43 11.01 -1.09
N ASN A 102 -7.73 11.24 -1.16
CA ASN A 102 -8.48 12.01 -0.17
C ASN A 102 -9.83 11.34 0.11
N ILE A 103 -10.65 11.97 0.94
CA ILE A 103 -11.96 11.43 1.38
C ILE A 103 -12.93 11.20 0.23
N ASP A 104 -12.80 11.94 -0.88
CA ASP A 104 -13.69 11.83 -2.05
C ASP A 104 -13.61 10.44 -2.69
N LEU A 105 -12.47 9.74 -2.53
CA LEU A 105 -12.30 8.37 -3.01
C LEU A 105 -13.37 7.41 -2.48
N SER A 106 -13.99 7.71 -1.32
CA SER A 106 -15.10 6.90 -0.80
C SER A 106 -16.35 6.94 -1.69
N ALA A 107 -16.51 7.94 -2.56
CA ALA A 107 -17.63 8.02 -3.50
C ALA A 107 -17.56 6.94 -4.60
N ILE A 108 -16.35 6.43 -4.91
CA ILE A 108 -16.16 5.35 -5.90
C ILE A 108 -17.04 4.14 -5.60
N GLU A 109 -17.29 3.81 -4.33
CA GLU A 109 -18.15 2.66 -3.96
C GLU A 109 -19.57 2.80 -4.53
N ILE A 110 -20.08 4.01 -4.66
CA ILE A 110 -21.42 4.31 -5.15
C ILE A 110 -21.38 4.57 -6.66
N GLU A 111 -20.49 5.42 -7.11
CA GLU A 111 -20.42 5.89 -8.49
C GLU A 111 -20.02 4.79 -9.47
N SER A 112 -19.13 3.89 -9.06
CA SER A 112 -18.72 2.76 -9.89
C SER A 112 -19.79 1.68 -10.07
N MET A 113 -20.88 1.69 -9.28
CA MET A 113 -21.90 0.63 -9.34
C MET A 113 -22.53 0.48 -10.72
N GLU A 114 -22.69 1.58 -11.45
CA GLU A 114 -23.28 1.61 -12.79
C GLU A 114 -22.26 1.42 -13.93
N MET A 115 -20.95 1.32 -13.60
CA MET A 115 -19.90 1.13 -14.57
C MET A 115 -19.72 -0.35 -14.91
N ASP A 116 -19.65 -0.71 -16.19
CA ASP A 116 -19.44 -2.09 -16.64
C ASP A 116 -18.10 -2.67 -16.18
N ASN A 117 -17.04 -1.83 -16.13
CA ASN A 117 -15.69 -2.21 -15.75
C ASN A 117 -15.33 -1.89 -14.28
N LYS A 118 -16.31 -1.72 -13.41
CA LYS A 118 -16.14 -1.22 -12.01
C LYS A 118 -15.04 -1.90 -11.18
N ASN A 119 -14.72 -3.14 -11.47
CA ASN A 119 -13.67 -3.88 -10.75
C ASN A 119 -12.28 -3.70 -11.38
N TYR A 120 -12.18 -3.08 -12.57
CA TYR A 120 -10.95 -2.97 -13.36
C TYR A 120 -10.52 -1.52 -13.61
N ILE A 121 -11.19 -0.53 -13.00
CA ILE A 121 -10.91 0.89 -13.22
C ILE A 121 -9.44 1.19 -12.90
N LEU A 122 -8.96 0.71 -11.74
CA LEU A 122 -7.58 0.90 -11.34
C LEU A 122 -6.61 0.09 -12.23
N ALA A 123 -7.02 -1.09 -12.71
CA ALA A 123 -6.19 -1.90 -13.60
C ALA A 123 -5.92 -1.17 -14.93
N ASP A 124 -6.96 -0.57 -15.52
CA ASP A 124 -6.83 0.21 -16.77
C ASP A 124 -5.83 1.38 -16.61
N ILE A 125 -5.84 2.03 -15.44
CA ILE A 125 -4.92 3.14 -15.10
C ILE A 125 -3.49 2.63 -14.93
N VAL A 126 -3.29 1.60 -14.10
CA VAL A 126 -1.95 1.09 -13.77
C VAL A 126 -1.29 0.42 -14.97
N ASP A 127 -2.05 -0.35 -15.76
CA ASP A 127 -1.51 -1.03 -16.95
C ASP A 127 -0.98 -0.05 -18.00
N ALA A 128 -1.55 1.17 -18.07
CA ALA A 128 -1.08 2.21 -18.99
C ALA A 128 0.30 2.77 -18.63
N VAL A 129 0.73 2.66 -17.36
CA VAL A 129 1.95 3.33 -16.86
C VAL A 129 2.95 2.38 -16.19
N ARG A 130 2.55 1.12 -15.91
CA ARG A 130 3.39 0.20 -15.11
C ARG A 130 4.78 -0.05 -15.70
N ASP A 131 4.94 0.02 -17.01
CA ASP A 131 6.25 -0.19 -17.66
C ASP A 131 7.28 0.89 -17.34
N ASP A 132 6.84 2.04 -16.83
CA ASP A 132 7.73 3.12 -16.38
C ASP A 132 8.31 2.86 -14.98
N TYR A 133 7.77 1.88 -14.25
CA TYR A 133 8.14 1.56 -12.87
C TYR A 133 8.68 0.13 -12.74
N ASP A 134 9.57 -0.09 -11.75
CA ASP A 134 10.00 -1.43 -11.36
C ASP A 134 9.02 -2.07 -10.39
N PHE A 135 8.40 -1.24 -9.52
CA PHE A 135 7.37 -1.63 -8.55
C PHE A 135 6.22 -0.62 -8.51
N VAL A 136 4.99 -1.14 -8.43
CA VAL A 136 3.79 -0.36 -8.09
C VAL A 136 3.23 -0.91 -6.78
N LEU A 137 3.22 -0.10 -5.72
CA LEU A 137 2.68 -0.49 -4.41
C LEU A 137 1.33 0.17 -4.17
N ILE A 138 0.29 -0.64 -3.90
CA ILE A 138 -1.08 -0.16 -3.69
C ILE A 138 -1.41 -0.30 -2.20
N ASP A 139 -1.60 0.82 -1.48
CA ASP A 139 -2.07 0.83 -0.09
C ASP A 139 -3.58 0.60 -0.02
N CYS A 140 -4.01 -0.53 0.51
CA CYS A 140 -5.41 -0.90 0.59
C CYS A 140 -6.07 -0.40 1.89
N PRO A 141 -7.35 0.05 1.86
CA PRO A 141 -8.11 0.35 3.06
C PRO A 141 -8.32 -0.89 3.93
N PRO A 142 -8.74 -0.73 5.21
CA PRO A 142 -8.95 -1.87 6.12
C PRO A 142 -10.27 -2.61 5.90
N SER A 143 -10.97 -2.35 4.81
CA SER A 143 -12.26 -2.96 4.47
C SER A 143 -12.17 -3.76 3.17
N LEU A 144 -13.06 -4.77 3.04
CA LEU A 144 -13.23 -5.51 1.78
C LEU A 144 -14.33 -4.86 0.94
N ASN A 145 -14.08 -3.67 0.47
CA ASN A 145 -14.96 -2.88 -0.36
C ASN A 145 -14.50 -2.85 -1.83
N ALA A 146 -15.18 -2.05 -2.66
CA ALA A 146 -14.85 -1.89 -4.07
C ALA A 146 -13.40 -1.43 -4.30
N LEU A 147 -12.84 -0.60 -3.40
CA LEU A 147 -11.46 -0.11 -3.51
C LEU A 147 -10.43 -1.25 -3.32
N THR A 148 -10.65 -2.11 -2.32
CA THR A 148 -9.80 -3.28 -2.09
C THR A 148 -9.92 -4.29 -3.23
N VAL A 149 -11.13 -4.49 -3.77
CA VAL A 149 -11.34 -5.36 -4.95
C VAL A 149 -10.59 -4.80 -6.15
N ASN A 150 -10.71 -3.51 -6.47
CA ASN A 150 -9.94 -2.86 -7.54
C ASN A 150 -8.43 -3.03 -7.33
N SER A 151 -7.93 -2.82 -6.11
CA SER A 151 -6.52 -2.99 -5.79
C SER A 151 -6.02 -4.42 -6.05
N MET A 152 -6.78 -5.44 -5.62
CA MET A 152 -6.42 -6.85 -5.83
C MET A 152 -6.62 -7.31 -7.28
N THR A 153 -7.57 -6.73 -8.01
CA THR A 153 -7.78 -7.03 -9.43
C THR A 153 -6.64 -6.49 -10.29
N THR A 154 -6.08 -5.35 -9.88
CA THR A 154 -4.93 -4.70 -10.54
C THR A 154 -3.60 -5.38 -10.22
N ALA A 155 -3.45 -5.90 -8.99
CA ALA A 155 -2.18 -6.39 -8.49
C ALA A 155 -1.76 -7.74 -9.12
N ASP A 156 -0.47 -7.92 -9.33
CA ASP A 156 0.13 -9.22 -9.61
C ASP A 156 0.18 -10.05 -8.31
N SER A 157 0.46 -9.39 -7.18
CA SER A 157 0.66 -10.06 -5.89
C SER A 157 0.10 -9.27 -4.69
N VAL A 158 -0.07 -9.97 -3.55
CA VAL A 158 -0.49 -9.38 -2.29
C VAL A 158 0.59 -9.59 -1.23
N LEU A 159 1.12 -8.51 -0.68
CA LEU A 159 1.93 -8.51 0.55
C LEU A 159 1.01 -8.34 1.75
N VAL A 160 1.13 -9.21 2.75
CA VAL A 160 0.22 -9.27 3.89
C VAL A 160 0.95 -8.89 5.19
N PRO A 161 0.85 -7.62 5.63
CA PRO A 161 1.33 -7.23 6.95
C PRO A 161 0.45 -7.85 8.05
N ILE A 162 1.05 -8.52 9.04
CA ILE A 162 0.36 -9.12 10.17
C ILE A 162 0.97 -8.62 11.48
N GLN A 163 0.15 -8.08 12.35
CA GLN A 163 0.57 -7.74 13.70
C GLN A 163 0.71 -9.00 14.57
N CYS A 164 1.77 -9.09 15.41
CA CYS A 164 2.00 -10.21 16.31
C CYS A 164 1.05 -10.17 17.52
N GLU A 165 -0.27 -10.36 17.26
CA GLU A 165 -1.34 -10.36 18.25
C GLU A 165 -2.22 -11.61 18.13
N TYR A 166 -2.97 -11.92 19.21
CA TYR A 166 -3.78 -13.16 19.33
C TYR A 166 -4.74 -13.42 18.16
N TYR A 167 -5.40 -12.39 17.64
CA TYR A 167 -6.36 -12.52 16.52
C TYR A 167 -5.71 -12.48 15.12
N ALA A 168 -4.40 -12.64 15.02
CA ALA A 168 -3.68 -12.57 13.75
C ALA A 168 -4.13 -13.65 12.75
N LEU A 169 -4.32 -14.87 13.23
CA LEU A 169 -4.74 -16.04 12.40
C LEU A 169 -6.15 -15.87 11.83
N GLU A 170 -7.11 -15.41 12.65
CA GLU A 170 -8.50 -15.24 12.19
C GLU A 170 -8.60 -14.20 11.07
N GLY A 171 -7.94 -13.05 11.22
CA GLY A 171 -7.90 -12.02 10.17
C GLY A 171 -7.19 -12.49 8.91
N LEU A 172 -6.18 -13.35 9.06
CA LEU A 172 -5.45 -13.93 7.96
C LEU A 172 -6.33 -14.89 7.14
N ASP A 173 -7.08 -15.80 7.79
CA ASP A 173 -7.97 -16.74 7.11
C ASP A 173 -9.04 -16.03 6.30
N GLN A 174 -9.63 -14.96 6.84
CA GLN A 174 -10.61 -14.14 6.12
C GLN A 174 -10.00 -13.47 4.87
N LEU A 175 -8.78 -12.94 4.99
CA LEU A 175 -8.07 -12.35 3.87
C LEU A 175 -7.73 -13.41 2.81
N MET A 176 -7.24 -14.58 3.21
CA MET A 176 -6.95 -15.69 2.28
C MET A 176 -8.20 -16.10 1.47
N HIS A 177 -9.34 -16.18 2.13
CA HIS A 177 -10.61 -16.46 1.45
C HIS A 177 -10.95 -15.38 0.41
N THR A 178 -10.75 -14.11 0.75
CA THR A 178 -11.01 -13.01 -0.19
C THR A 178 -10.06 -13.02 -1.37
N ILE A 179 -8.76 -13.23 -1.15
CA ILE A 179 -7.77 -13.35 -2.23
C ILE A 179 -8.15 -14.51 -3.16
N ALA A 180 -8.59 -15.64 -2.61
CA ALA A 180 -9.06 -16.77 -3.40
C ALA A 180 -10.28 -16.40 -4.25
N LEU A 181 -11.27 -15.69 -3.70
CA LEU A 181 -12.44 -15.22 -4.46
C LEU A 181 -12.07 -14.24 -5.59
N VAL A 182 -11.15 -13.30 -5.33
CA VAL A 182 -10.68 -12.37 -6.38
C VAL A 182 -9.94 -13.15 -7.45
N ARG A 183 -9.05 -14.07 -7.07
CA ARG A 183 -8.31 -14.90 -8.02
C ARG A 183 -9.25 -15.75 -8.89
N ASP A 184 -10.25 -16.37 -8.29
CA ASP A 184 -11.13 -17.27 -9.02
C ASP A 184 -12.10 -16.55 -9.95
N ARG A 185 -12.40 -15.25 -9.74
CA ARG A 185 -13.44 -14.52 -10.46
C ARG A 185 -12.97 -13.34 -11.29
N LEU A 186 -11.87 -12.68 -10.86
CA LEU A 186 -11.46 -11.37 -11.39
C LEU A 186 -10.01 -11.34 -11.86
N ASN A 187 -9.07 -12.01 -11.16
CA ASN A 187 -7.64 -11.94 -11.45
C ASN A 187 -6.97 -13.30 -11.20
N GLU A 188 -7.01 -14.19 -12.19
CA GLU A 188 -6.47 -15.56 -12.10
C GLU A 188 -4.98 -15.61 -11.74
N LYS A 189 -4.24 -14.55 -12.05
CA LYS A 189 -2.79 -14.48 -11.82
C LYS A 189 -2.43 -14.03 -10.40
N LEU A 190 -3.40 -13.52 -9.62
CA LEU A 190 -3.16 -13.00 -8.29
C LEU A 190 -2.55 -14.06 -7.36
N TYR A 191 -1.39 -13.77 -6.80
CA TYR A 191 -0.76 -14.65 -5.83
C TYR A 191 -0.40 -13.91 -4.54
N ILE A 192 -0.08 -14.66 -3.49
CA ILE A 192 0.40 -14.09 -2.23
C ILE A 192 1.91 -13.97 -2.31
N ASN A 193 2.41 -12.75 -2.37
CA ASN A 193 3.84 -12.45 -2.39
C ASN A 193 4.52 -12.93 -1.11
N GLY A 194 3.88 -12.67 0.03
CA GLY A 194 4.32 -13.15 1.32
C GLY A 194 3.64 -12.46 2.48
N VAL A 195 3.91 -13.00 3.67
CA VAL A 195 3.47 -12.44 4.96
C VAL A 195 4.66 -11.76 5.62
N VAL A 196 4.47 -10.53 6.12
CA VAL A 196 5.44 -9.81 6.92
C VAL A 196 4.89 -9.52 8.32
N PHE A 197 5.63 -9.93 9.34
CA PHE A 197 5.26 -9.62 10.72
C PHE A 197 5.60 -8.19 11.08
N THR A 198 4.63 -7.49 11.69
CA THR A 198 4.75 -6.10 12.09
C THR A 198 4.57 -5.92 13.59
N MET A 199 5.01 -4.78 14.11
CA MET A 199 4.87 -4.40 15.52
C MET A 199 5.36 -5.46 16.50
N TYR A 200 6.39 -6.19 16.10
CA TYR A 200 7.02 -7.20 16.95
C TYR A 200 7.59 -6.57 18.22
N ASP A 201 7.23 -7.13 19.37
CA ASP A 201 7.81 -6.79 20.66
C ASP A 201 8.50 -8.02 21.27
N GLY A 202 9.82 -8.04 21.19
CA GLY A 202 10.64 -9.16 21.68
C GLY A 202 10.63 -9.34 23.21
N ARG A 203 9.97 -8.43 23.96
CA ARG A 203 9.80 -8.56 25.41
C ARG A 203 8.62 -9.47 25.77
N THR A 204 7.79 -9.85 24.81
CA THR A 204 6.57 -10.64 25.04
C THR A 204 6.70 -12.03 24.42
N ASN A 205 6.33 -13.07 25.18
CA ASN A 205 6.23 -14.43 24.65
C ASN A 205 5.10 -14.56 23.62
N LEU A 206 4.07 -13.68 23.68
CA LEU A 206 2.94 -13.68 22.77
C LEU A 206 3.41 -13.48 21.32
N SER A 207 4.30 -12.52 21.07
CA SER A 207 4.79 -12.25 19.72
C SER A 207 5.46 -13.47 19.09
N MET A 208 6.28 -14.20 19.83
CA MET A 208 6.90 -15.44 19.34
C MET A 208 5.88 -16.54 19.08
N SER A 209 4.95 -16.75 20.03
CA SER A 209 3.89 -17.78 19.88
C SER A 209 3.01 -17.52 18.64
N VAL A 210 2.72 -16.26 18.33
CA VAL A 210 1.95 -15.90 17.11
C VAL A 210 2.75 -16.19 15.85
N ILE A 211 4.03 -15.82 15.82
CA ILE A 211 4.92 -16.12 14.68
C ILE A 211 4.97 -17.62 14.42
N ASP A 212 5.19 -18.42 15.47
CA ASP A 212 5.25 -19.88 15.35
C ASP A 212 3.91 -20.47 14.89
N ALA A 213 2.79 -19.97 15.42
CA ALA A 213 1.46 -20.39 15.01
C ALA A 213 1.17 -20.11 13.53
N VAL A 214 1.50 -18.92 13.04
CA VAL A 214 1.35 -18.55 11.62
C VAL A 214 2.27 -19.41 10.74
N ARG A 215 3.54 -19.59 11.12
CA ARG A 215 4.49 -20.43 10.38
C ARG A 215 4.05 -21.87 10.25
N ASN A 216 3.39 -22.40 11.27
CA ASN A 216 2.91 -23.78 11.28
C ASN A 216 1.56 -23.96 10.56
N SER A 217 0.78 -22.90 10.38
CA SER A 217 -0.56 -22.96 9.78
C SER A 217 -0.59 -22.61 8.29
N MET A 218 0.48 -22.00 7.75
CA MET A 218 0.51 -21.49 6.38
C MET A 218 1.59 -22.18 5.53
N ASN A 219 1.24 -22.38 4.25
CA ASN A 219 2.18 -22.83 3.22
C ASN A 219 2.73 -21.68 2.35
N GLN A 220 2.26 -20.46 2.59
CA GLN A 220 2.71 -19.27 1.85
C GLN A 220 4.07 -18.80 2.34
N LYS A 221 4.77 -18.04 1.50
CA LYS A 221 6.03 -17.38 1.88
C LYS A 221 5.82 -16.50 3.10
N ILE A 222 6.69 -16.61 4.07
CA ILE A 222 6.80 -15.71 5.21
C ILE A 222 8.18 -15.09 5.15
N TYR A 223 8.24 -13.77 5.15
CA TYR A 223 9.50 -13.05 5.12
C TYR A 223 10.30 -13.29 6.40
N ASP A 224 11.61 -13.40 6.28
CA ASP A 224 12.49 -13.54 7.44
C ASP A 224 12.58 -12.23 8.22
N THR A 225 12.48 -11.12 7.51
CA THR A 225 12.42 -9.79 8.12
C THR A 225 11.14 -9.62 8.93
N ILE A 226 11.32 -9.19 10.20
CA ILE A 226 10.26 -8.83 11.12
C ILE A 226 10.35 -7.34 11.43
N ILE A 227 9.23 -6.61 11.24
CA ILE A 227 9.18 -5.16 11.52
C ILE A 227 8.93 -4.95 13.02
N PRO A 228 9.86 -4.33 13.75
CA PRO A 228 9.72 -4.12 15.18
C PRO A 228 8.69 -3.02 15.50
N ARG A 229 8.08 -3.09 16.67
CA ARG A 229 7.36 -1.96 17.24
C ARG A 229 8.35 -0.86 17.56
N GLY A 230 8.11 0.36 17.06
CA GLY A 230 9.04 1.48 17.24
C GLY A 230 8.35 2.82 17.29
N VAL A 231 8.71 3.64 18.27
CA VAL A 231 8.19 5.01 18.41
C VAL A 231 8.55 5.84 17.18
N ARG A 232 9.77 5.71 16.66
CA ARG A 232 10.23 6.43 15.47
C ARG A 232 9.41 6.10 14.22
N LEU A 233 8.98 4.83 14.05
CA LEU A 233 8.08 4.42 12.96
C LEU A 233 6.69 5.07 13.07
N ALA A 234 6.22 5.32 14.30
CA ALA A 234 4.94 5.99 14.53
C ALA A 234 5.04 7.52 14.38
N GLU A 235 6.20 8.11 14.69
CA GLU A 235 6.44 9.55 14.59
C GLU A 235 6.70 10.00 13.14
N ALA A 236 7.43 9.23 12.34
CA ALA A 236 7.87 9.60 10.99
C ALA A 236 6.72 10.11 10.09
N PRO A 237 5.52 9.48 10.04
CA PRO A 237 4.41 9.98 9.23
C PRO A 237 3.90 11.37 9.64
N SER A 238 4.02 11.77 10.91
CA SER A 238 3.64 13.12 11.36
C SER A 238 4.57 14.22 10.84
N HIS A 239 5.73 13.82 10.31
CA HIS A 239 6.67 14.69 9.64
C HIS A 239 6.64 14.54 8.11
N GLY A 240 5.68 13.78 7.57
CA GLY A 240 5.58 13.50 6.14
C GLY A 240 6.79 12.75 5.59
N MET A 241 7.44 11.90 6.39
CA MET A 241 8.71 11.27 6.02
C MET A 241 8.66 9.73 6.21
N PRO A 242 9.23 8.96 5.27
CA PRO A 242 9.52 7.55 5.54
C PRO A 242 10.63 7.43 6.61
N ILE A 243 10.65 6.30 7.31
CA ILE A 243 11.60 6.05 8.41
C ILE A 243 13.06 6.15 7.97
N THR A 244 13.38 5.82 6.73
CA THR A 244 14.75 5.87 6.19
C THR A 244 15.26 7.30 6.05
N LYS A 245 14.36 8.29 5.89
CA LYS A 245 14.69 9.71 5.88
C LYS A 245 14.59 10.32 7.28
N TYR A 246 13.59 9.91 8.07
CA TYR A 246 13.37 10.42 9.43
C TYR A 246 14.45 9.96 10.43
N ASP A 247 14.74 8.66 10.47
CA ASP A 247 15.80 8.08 11.32
C ASP A 247 16.41 6.82 10.66
N ARG A 248 17.37 7.05 9.75
CA ARG A 248 18.03 5.99 8.98
C ARG A 248 18.72 4.93 9.86
N ARG A 249 19.11 5.30 11.10
CA ARG A 249 19.83 4.40 12.01
C ARG A 249 18.88 3.58 12.88
N SER A 250 17.59 3.86 12.87
CA SER A 250 16.60 3.13 13.64
C SER A 250 16.53 1.65 13.24
N ILE A 251 16.06 0.83 14.17
CA ILE A 251 15.82 -0.60 13.90
C ILE A 251 14.73 -0.75 12.81
N GLY A 252 13.72 0.13 12.81
CA GLY A 252 12.66 0.13 11.81
C GLY A 252 13.16 0.42 10.40
N ALA A 253 14.07 1.40 10.23
CA ALA A 253 14.68 1.70 8.92
C ALA A 253 15.46 0.50 8.39
N ARG A 254 16.28 -0.12 9.23
CA ARG A 254 17.04 -1.32 8.85
C ARG A 254 16.14 -2.49 8.47
N ALA A 255 15.03 -2.67 9.19
CA ALA A 255 14.08 -3.74 8.89
C ALA A 255 13.42 -3.53 7.53
N TYR A 256 12.95 -2.32 7.18
CA TYR A 256 12.36 -2.08 5.85
C TYR A 256 13.38 -2.15 4.72
N LEU A 257 14.64 -1.74 4.95
CA LEU A 257 15.71 -1.95 3.97
C LEU A 257 16.00 -3.45 3.73
N ALA A 258 15.98 -4.26 4.79
CA ALA A 258 16.13 -5.71 4.67
C ALA A 258 14.94 -6.37 3.97
N LEU A 259 13.70 -5.94 4.28
CA LEU A 259 12.51 -6.42 3.59
C LEU A 259 12.55 -6.11 2.08
N ALA A 260 13.03 -4.91 1.73
CA ALA A 260 13.22 -4.53 0.33
C ALA A 260 14.24 -5.43 -0.39
N ASP A 261 15.34 -5.84 0.30
CA ASP A 261 16.30 -6.80 -0.26
C ASP A 261 15.64 -8.15 -0.54
N GLU A 262 14.91 -8.70 0.44
CA GLU A 262 14.20 -9.98 0.28
C GLU A 262 13.17 -9.96 -0.87
N ILE A 263 12.50 -8.81 -1.07
CA ILE A 263 11.52 -8.65 -2.16
C ILE A 263 12.23 -8.60 -3.51
N ILE A 264 13.30 -7.81 -3.64
CA ILE A 264 14.08 -7.69 -4.89
C ILE A 264 14.68 -9.04 -5.29
N GLU A 265 15.22 -9.79 -4.34
CA GLU A 265 15.78 -11.13 -4.57
C GLU A 265 14.68 -12.12 -5.03
N GLY A 266 13.50 -12.04 -4.44
CA GLY A 266 12.36 -12.88 -4.80
C GLY A 266 11.76 -12.56 -6.18
N SER A 267 11.80 -11.30 -6.61
CA SER A 267 11.30 -10.87 -7.94
C SER A 267 12.29 -11.20 -9.07
N ALA A 268 13.53 -11.55 -8.76
CA ALA A 268 14.56 -11.91 -9.74
C ALA A 268 14.61 -13.42 -10.04
N SER A 269 13.85 -14.24 -9.32
CA SER A 269 13.81 -15.71 -9.42
C SER A 269 12.64 -16.17 -10.27
#